data_3cc407f28f17410a14128258c81b41ad
#
_entry.id   3cc407f28f17410a14128258c81b41ad
#
_cell.length_a   1.000
_cell.length_b   1.000
_cell.length_c   1.000
_cell.angle_alpha   90.00
_cell.angle_beta   90.00
_cell.angle_gamma   90.00
#
_symmetry.space_group_name_H-M   'P 1'
#
loop_
_entity.id
_entity.type
_entity.pdbx_description
1 polymer ?
#
loop_
_entity_poly.entity_id
_entity_poly.type
_entity_poly.pdbx_seq_one_letter_code
_entity_poly.pdbx_strand_id
1 'polypeptide(L)'
;MFDPFGDFKTRGYLRNLRGYKSASAVKKFEHAEYVLNIGDARTSLLRARVIDYKVLCSTHRRLFGSVYPWAGKDRLAVTPDSTVRKGRVLFAPPQDIRRATETGLKLGNDAVVMAKQSGLVMGYLAFAHPFLEGNGRALLAVHTELARRAAISIDWRSIDHRDYLRELTKEIMLPGDGSLDAFLAPFVRANPQQAYIPDDQPRFTPR
;
A
#
# COMPACT_ATOMS: atom_id res chain seq x y z
N MET A 1 -18.93 -1.38 4.61
CA MET A 1 -18.10 -1.41 3.40
C MET A 1 -18.24 -0.08 2.69
N PHE A 2 -17.16 0.50 2.19
CA PHE A 2 -17.24 1.75 1.43
C PHE A 2 -17.84 1.48 0.05
N ASP A 3 -18.89 2.18 -0.31
CA ASP A 3 -19.69 1.94 -1.52
C ASP A 3 -19.87 3.23 -2.34
N PRO A 4 -18.79 3.70 -2.98
CA PRO A 4 -18.79 5.00 -3.66
C PRO A 4 -19.71 5.07 -4.87
N PHE A 5 -20.11 3.92 -5.40
CA PHE A 5 -20.97 3.83 -6.58
C PHE A 5 -22.40 3.38 -6.24
N GLY A 6 -22.70 3.12 -4.96
CA GLY A 6 -23.95 2.47 -4.56
C GLY A 6 -24.10 1.02 -5.03
N ASP A 7 -22.99 0.40 -5.45
CA ASP A 7 -23.02 -0.95 -6.01
C ASP A 7 -23.42 -1.99 -4.95
N PHE A 8 -22.94 -1.88 -3.71
CA PHE A 8 -23.33 -2.80 -2.63
C PHE A 8 -24.76 -2.60 -2.20
N LYS A 9 -25.24 -1.34 -2.16
CA LYS A 9 -26.63 -1.03 -1.82
C LYS A 9 -27.59 -1.54 -2.88
N THR A 10 -27.25 -1.44 -4.15
CA THR A 10 -28.12 -1.76 -5.28
C THR A 10 -27.93 -3.19 -5.79
N ARG A 11 -26.74 -3.76 -5.67
CA ARG A 11 -26.35 -5.03 -6.28
C ARG A 11 -25.71 -6.03 -5.32
N GLY A 12 -25.23 -5.57 -4.15
CA GLY A 12 -24.55 -6.41 -3.16
C GLY A 12 -23.10 -6.75 -3.52
N TYR A 13 -22.51 -6.16 -4.57
CA TYR A 13 -21.14 -6.38 -5.01
C TYR A 13 -20.57 -5.13 -5.71
N LEU A 14 -19.23 -4.96 -5.67
CA LEU A 14 -18.56 -3.91 -6.46
C LEU A 14 -18.53 -4.27 -7.95
N ARG A 15 -18.67 -3.25 -8.81
CA ARG A 15 -18.48 -3.41 -10.25
C ARG A 15 -17.10 -3.97 -10.55
N ASN A 16 -17.02 -4.93 -11.45
CA ASN A 16 -15.80 -5.63 -11.80
C ASN A 16 -15.83 -6.00 -13.30
N LEU A 17 -14.63 -6.20 -13.86
CA LEU A 17 -14.45 -6.44 -15.30
C LEU A 17 -15.00 -7.80 -15.78
N ARG A 18 -15.12 -8.77 -14.86
CA ARG A 18 -15.67 -10.11 -15.19
C ARG A 18 -17.19 -10.18 -15.11
N GLY A 19 -17.83 -9.13 -14.64
CA GLY A 19 -19.28 -9.11 -14.50
C GLY A 19 -19.84 -10.05 -13.43
N TYR A 20 -19.01 -10.48 -12.46
CA TYR A 20 -19.48 -11.27 -11.32
C TYR A 20 -20.50 -10.52 -10.48
N LYS A 21 -21.61 -11.21 -10.15
CA LYS A 21 -22.80 -10.63 -9.52
C LYS A 21 -22.95 -11.01 -8.04
N SER A 22 -21.90 -11.51 -7.39
CA SER A 22 -21.90 -11.76 -5.95
C SER A 22 -20.62 -11.28 -5.30
N ALA A 23 -20.72 -10.75 -4.07
CA ALA A 23 -19.56 -10.27 -3.32
C ALA A 23 -18.51 -11.37 -3.09
N SER A 24 -18.97 -12.61 -2.85
CA SER A 24 -18.06 -13.75 -2.64
C SER A 24 -17.29 -14.12 -3.91
N ALA A 25 -17.96 -14.11 -5.08
CA ALA A 25 -17.31 -14.39 -6.36
C ALA A 25 -16.28 -13.30 -6.71
N VAL A 26 -16.64 -12.02 -6.51
CA VAL A 26 -15.70 -10.91 -6.73
C VAL A 26 -14.47 -11.05 -5.81
N LYS A 27 -14.65 -11.34 -4.52
CA LYS A 27 -13.55 -11.51 -3.56
C LYS A 27 -12.65 -12.71 -3.90
N LYS A 28 -13.22 -13.84 -4.28
CA LYS A 28 -12.45 -15.01 -4.72
C LYS A 28 -11.62 -14.70 -5.95
N PHE A 29 -12.22 -14.06 -6.93
CA PHE A 29 -11.53 -13.63 -8.15
C PHE A 29 -10.43 -12.61 -7.85
N GLU A 30 -10.72 -11.59 -7.06
CA GLU A 30 -9.75 -10.59 -6.63
C GLU A 30 -8.54 -11.22 -5.93
N HIS A 31 -8.78 -12.20 -5.04
CA HIS A 31 -7.70 -12.91 -4.36
C HIS A 31 -6.84 -13.71 -5.33
N ALA A 32 -7.47 -14.46 -6.25
CA ALA A 32 -6.74 -15.23 -7.26
C ALA A 32 -5.87 -14.34 -8.14
N GLU A 33 -6.41 -13.22 -8.64
CA GLU A 33 -5.67 -12.25 -9.46
C GLU A 33 -4.53 -11.59 -8.66
N TYR A 34 -4.75 -11.25 -7.38
CA TYR A 34 -3.68 -10.76 -6.54
C TYR A 34 -2.52 -11.75 -6.41
N VAL A 35 -2.81 -13.04 -6.18
CA VAL A 35 -1.79 -14.08 -6.06
C VAL A 35 -1.01 -14.25 -7.37
N LEU A 36 -1.70 -14.21 -8.49
CA LEU A 36 -1.07 -14.30 -9.82
C LEU A 36 -0.16 -13.10 -10.13
N ASN A 37 -0.58 -11.89 -9.76
CA ASN A 37 0.07 -10.66 -10.17
C ASN A 37 1.11 -10.12 -9.17
N ILE A 38 1.18 -10.64 -7.94
CA ILE A 38 2.08 -10.10 -6.91
C ILE A 38 3.55 -10.25 -7.26
N GLY A 39 3.94 -11.32 -7.98
CA GLY A 39 5.29 -11.53 -8.48
C GLY A 39 5.74 -10.42 -9.43
N ASP A 40 4.90 -10.12 -10.43
CA ASP A 40 5.16 -9.06 -11.41
C ASP A 40 5.17 -7.67 -10.77
N ALA A 41 4.25 -7.41 -9.84
CA ALA A 41 4.22 -6.16 -9.09
C ALA A 41 5.52 -5.95 -8.29
N ARG A 42 6.01 -6.98 -7.60
CA ARG A 42 7.30 -6.95 -6.88
C ARG A 42 8.48 -6.72 -7.81
N THR A 43 8.53 -7.41 -8.94
CA THR A 43 9.59 -7.23 -9.96
C THR A 43 9.60 -5.79 -10.48
N SER A 44 8.43 -5.20 -10.69
CA SER A 44 8.31 -3.80 -11.10
C SER A 44 8.80 -2.83 -10.02
N LEU A 45 8.48 -3.10 -8.74
CA LEU A 45 8.96 -2.31 -7.61
C LEU A 45 10.48 -2.38 -7.48
N LEU A 46 11.08 -3.56 -7.61
CA LEU A 46 12.53 -3.76 -7.58
C LEU A 46 13.27 -2.92 -8.64
N ARG A 47 12.68 -2.77 -9.82
CA ARG A 47 13.25 -2.01 -10.94
C ARG A 47 13.03 -0.50 -10.86
N ALA A 48 12.15 -0.04 -10.00
CA ALA A 48 11.88 1.38 -9.84
C ALA A 48 13.06 2.08 -9.16
N ARG A 49 13.56 3.19 -9.73
CA ARG A 49 14.64 3.99 -9.12
C ARG A 49 14.20 4.60 -7.79
N VAL A 50 13.01 5.17 -7.75
CA VAL A 50 12.38 5.76 -6.57
C VAL A 50 10.95 5.23 -6.49
N ILE A 51 10.47 4.94 -5.31
CA ILE A 51 9.07 4.60 -5.09
C ILE A 51 8.27 5.89 -4.91
N ASP A 52 7.74 6.40 -6.00
CA ASP A 52 6.91 7.60 -6.03
C ASP A 52 5.40 7.27 -6.12
N TYR A 53 4.59 8.30 -6.20
CA TYR A 53 3.14 8.17 -6.34
C TYR A 53 2.71 7.38 -7.59
N LYS A 54 3.41 7.59 -8.72
CA LYS A 54 3.12 6.88 -9.97
C LYS A 54 3.44 5.39 -9.86
N VAL A 55 4.53 5.06 -9.16
CA VAL A 55 4.92 3.67 -8.88
C VAL A 55 3.87 2.99 -8.00
N LEU A 56 3.36 3.65 -6.96
CA LEU A 56 2.27 3.11 -6.14
C LEU A 56 1.00 2.86 -6.98
N CYS A 57 0.57 3.83 -7.79
CA CYS A 57 -0.58 3.67 -8.68
C CYS A 57 -0.38 2.55 -9.69
N SER A 58 0.81 2.44 -10.27
CA SER A 58 1.17 1.35 -11.19
C SER A 58 1.16 -0.01 -10.49
N THR A 59 1.66 -0.09 -9.26
CA THR A 59 1.61 -1.31 -8.43
C THR A 59 0.17 -1.75 -8.20
N HIS A 60 -0.70 -0.83 -7.78
CA HIS A 60 -2.12 -1.13 -7.60
C HIS A 60 -2.78 -1.59 -8.91
N ARG A 61 -2.46 -0.95 -10.03
CA ARG A 61 -2.98 -1.34 -11.36
C ARG A 61 -2.51 -2.75 -11.75
N ARG A 62 -1.25 -3.11 -11.49
CA ARG A 62 -0.73 -4.46 -11.75
C ARG A 62 -1.45 -5.51 -10.93
N LEU A 63 -1.70 -5.24 -9.65
CA LEU A 63 -2.35 -6.18 -8.75
C LEU A 63 -3.83 -6.41 -9.07
N PHE A 64 -4.55 -5.39 -9.55
CA PHE A 64 -6.01 -5.40 -9.62
C PHE A 64 -6.59 -4.98 -10.97
N GLY A 65 -5.75 -4.74 -12.00
CA GLY A 65 -6.18 -4.25 -13.30
C GLY A 65 -7.07 -5.20 -14.09
N SER A 66 -6.98 -6.50 -13.84
CA SER A 66 -7.87 -7.52 -14.39
C SER A 66 -9.23 -7.61 -13.65
N VAL A 67 -9.30 -7.02 -12.44
CA VAL A 67 -10.49 -7.09 -11.59
C VAL A 67 -11.33 -5.82 -11.70
N TYR A 68 -10.68 -4.66 -11.54
CA TYR A 68 -11.38 -3.38 -11.39
C TYR A 68 -11.07 -2.39 -12.51
N PRO A 69 -12.09 -1.77 -13.12
CA PRO A 69 -11.91 -0.80 -14.21
C PRO A 69 -11.21 0.50 -13.75
N TRP A 70 -11.18 0.73 -12.45
CA TRP A 70 -10.54 1.90 -11.81
C TRP A 70 -9.18 1.57 -11.18
N ALA A 71 -8.66 0.34 -11.34
CA ALA A 71 -7.37 -0.04 -10.77
C ALA A 71 -6.24 0.92 -11.21
N GLY A 72 -5.45 1.37 -10.23
CA GLY A 72 -4.38 2.35 -10.45
C GLY A 72 -4.84 3.80 -10.49
N LYS A 73 -6.14 4.08 -10.43
CA LYS A 73 -6.68 5.43 -10.27
C LYS A 73 -7.00 5.67 -8.79
N ASP A 74 -6.65 6.83 -8.29
CA ASP A 74 -6.97 7.22 -6.91
C ASP A 74 -8.44 7.65 -6.75
N ARG A 75 -8.86 7.86 -5.49
CA ARG A 75 -10.22 8.29 -5.17
C ARG A 75 -10.53 9.68 -5.68
N LEU A 76 -9.55 10.58 -5.83
CA LEU A 76 -9.78 11.88 -6.43
C LEU A 76 -10.23 11.76 -7.89
N ALA A 77 -9.59 10.86 -8.64
CA ALA A 77 -9.92 10.65 -10.06
C ALA A 77 -11.23 9.87 -10.27
N VAL A 78 -11.67 9.09 -9.27
CA VAL A 78 -12.81 8.17 -9.45
C VAL A 78 -14.06 8.64 -8.70
N THR A 79 -13.90 9.20 -7.50
CA THR A 79 -14.99 9.62 -6.60
C THR A 79 -14.59 10.88 -5.81
N PRO A 80 -14.41 12.02 -6.49
CA PRO A 80 -13.81 13.24 -5.91
C PRO A 80 -14.57 13.80 -4.70
N ASP A 81 -15.85 13.52 -4.60
CA ASP A 81 -16.71 14.05 -3.53
C ASP A 81 -16.94 13.05 -2.39
N SER A 82 -16.27 11.88 -2.44
CA SER A 82 -16.52 10.81 -1.47
C SER A 82 -15.44 10.72 -0.40
N THR A 83 -15.82 10.89 0.86
CA THR A 83 -14.97 10.60 2.02
C THR A 83 -15.04 9.13 2.41
N VAL A 84 -13.94 8.59 2.95
CA VAL A 84 -13.90 7.23 3.48
C VAL A 84 -13.73 7.26 4.98
N ARG A 85 -14.61 6.56 5.67
CA ARG A 85 -14.51 6.33 7.12
C ARG A 85 -14.58 4.82 7.40
N LYS A 86 -13.71 4.34 8.29
CA LYS A 86 -13.78 2.98 8.84
C LYS A 86 -13.70 3.05 10.36
N GLY A 87 -14.78 2.72 11.03
CA GLY A 87 -14.87 2.91 12.49
C GLY A 87 -14.65 4.38 12.88
N ARG A 88 -13.63 4.63 13.70
CA ARG A 88 -13.25 5.99 14.14
C ARG A 88 -12.31 6.72 13.18
N VAL A 89 -11.71 6.01 12.25
CA VAL A 89 -10.72 6.58 11.31
C VAL A 89 -11.43 7.28 10.17
N LEU A 90 -11.14 8.55 9.99
CA LEU A 90 -11.42 9.31 8.77
C LEU A 90 -10.13 9.36 7.95
N PHE A 91 -10.16 8.79 6.76
CA PHE A 91 -9.01 8.81 5.85
C PHE A 91 -8.90 10.15 5.12
N ALA A 92 -7.77 10.38 4.50
CA ALA A 92 -7.50 11.60 3.76
C ALA A 92 -8.66 11.94 2.79
N PRO A 93 -9.14 13.19 2.78
CA PRO A 93 -10.10 13.64 1.77
C PRO A 93 -9.47 13.50 0.38
N PRO A 94 -10.26 13.33 -0.68
CA PRO A 94 -9.74 13.07 -2.03
C PRO A 94 -8.66 14.04 -2.49
N GLN A 95 -8.80 15.34 -2.18
CA GLN A 95 -7.87 16.40 -2.56
C GLN A 95 -6.50 16.27 -1.86
N ASP A 96 -6.45 15.63 -0.69
CA ASP A 96 -5.24 15.47 0.12
C ASP A 96 -4.54 14.12 -0.09
N ILE A 97 -5.16 13.17 -0.80
CA ILE A 97 -4.63 11.82 -1.02
C ILE A 97 -3.20 11.87 -1.53
N ARG A 98 -2.96 12.63 -2.58
CA ARG A 98 -1.65 12.71 -3.20
C ARG A 98 -0.61 13.25 -2.24
N ARG A 99 -0.89 14.35 -1.55
CA ARG A 99 0.00 14.96 -0.57
C ARG A 99 0.31 14.00 0.59
N ALA A 100 -0.70 13.34 1.15
CA ALA A 100 -0.52 12.37 2.23
C ALA A 100 0.32 11.17 1.76
N THR A 101 0.04 10.64 0.57
CA THR A 101 0.81 9.54 -0.02
C THR A 101 2.27 9.93 -0.26
N GLU A 102 2.52 11.09 -0.89
CA GLU A 102 3.87 11.58 -1.18
C GLU A 102 4.67 11.82 0.10
N THR A 103 4.02 12.27 1.19
CA THR A 103 4.66 12.40 2.51
C THR A 103 5.13 11.03 3.01
N GLY A 104 4.26 10.01 3.04
CA GLY A 104 4.63 8.67 3.46
C GLY A 104 5.72 8.04 2.58
N LEU A 105 5.64 8.23 1.26
CA LEU A 105 6.65 7.73 0.33
C LEU A 105 8.00 8.44 0.48
N LYS A 106 8.01 9.75 0.74
CA LYS A 106 9.24 10.50 1.03
C LYS A 106 9.94 9.96 2.28
N LEU A 107 9.19 9.76 3.36
CA LEU A 107 9.72 9.15 4.58
C LEU A 107 10.22 7.72 4.32
N GLY A 108 9.48 6.91 3.58
CA GLY A 108 9.84 5.54 3.26
C GLY A 108 11.05 5.39 2.33
N ASN A 109 11.31 6.36 1.44
CA ASN A 109 12.53 6.38 0.60
C ASN A 109 13.78 6.87 1.37
N ASP A 110 13.63 7.45 2.55
CA ASP A 110 14.72 7.69 3.48
C ASP A 110 15.01 6.40 4.25
N ALA A 111 16.16 5.76 3.95
CA ALA A 111 16.52 4.47 4.54
C ALA A 111 16.66 4.53 6.06
N VAL A 112 17.09 5.67 6.62
CA VAL A 112 17.26 5.84 8.06
C VAL A 112 15.89 5.94 8.74
N VAL A 113 14.98 6.74 8.17
CA VAL A 113 13.62 6.86 8.67
C VAL A 113 12.91 5.52 8.55
N MET A 114 12.96 4.89 7.38
CA MET A 114 12.29 3.61 7.13
C MET A 114 12.77 2.50 8.08
N ALA A 115 14.06 2.45 8.39
CA ALA A 115 14.61 1.46 9.30
C ALA A 115 14.19 1.66 10.76
N LYS A 116 13.97 2.91 11.18
CA LYS A 116 13.63 3.26 12.57
C LYS A 116 12.14 3.46 12.81
N GLN A 117 11.40 3.91 11.81
CA GLN A 117 10.02 4.37 11.91
C GLN A 117 9.16 3.78 10.77
N SER A 118 9.30 2.48 10.53
CA SER A 118 8.52 1.78 9.51
C SER A 118 7.01 1.82 9.77
N GLY A 119 6.62 1.88 11.04
CA GLY A 119 5.23 2.06 11.47
C GLY A 119 4.68 3.42 11.08
N LEU A 120 5.42 4.50 11.33
CA LEU A 120 5.07 5.85 10.91
C LEU A 120 4.86 5.93 9.40
N VAL A 121 5.78 5.34 8.61
CA VAL A 121 5.66 5.27 7.14
C VAL A 121 4.36 4.58 6.73
N MET A 122 4.06 3.42 7.34
CA MET A 122 2.83 2.69 7.06
C MET A 122 1.59 3.50 7.49
N GLY A 123 1.64 4.20 8.61
CA GLY A 123 0.58 5.07 9.09
C GLY A 123 0.19 6.15 8.08
N TYR A 124 1.17 6.89 7.54
CA TYR A 124 0.94 7.89 6.50
C TYR A 124 0.33 7.29 5.22
N LEU A 125 0.90 6.19 4.75
CA LEU A 125 0.39 5.51 3.55
C LEU A 125 -1.04 4.99 3.76
N ALA A 126 -1.32 4.44 4.92
CA ALA A 126 -2.65 3.93 5.26
C ALA A 126 -3.66 5.07 5.44
N PHE A 127 -3.27 6.20 6.08
CA PHE A 127 -4.10 7.39 6.18
C PHE A 127 -4.51 7.94 4.82
N ALA A 128 -3.57 7.98 3.87
CA ALA A 128 -3.86 8.44 2.50
C ALA A 128 -4.99 7.64 1.84
N HIS A 129 -5.06 6.33 2.09
CA HIS A 129 -6.09 5.42 1.57
C HIS A 129 -6.45 5.68 0.10
N PRO A 130 -5.47 5.65 -0.82
CA PRO A 130 -5.62 6.26 -2.14
C PRO A 130 -6.68 5.59 -3.02
N PHE A 131 -6.93 4.29 -2.86
CA PHE A 131 -7.78 3.53 -3.77
C PHE A 131 -9.13 3.17 -3.16
N LEU A 132 -10.10 2.82 -3.99
CA LEU A 132 -11.42 2.38 -3.53
C LEU A 132 -11.39 1.03 -2.83
N GLU A 133 -10.59 0.09 -3.33
CA GLU A 133 -10.36 -1.23 -2.74
C GLU A 133 -8.90 -1.64 -2.98
N GLY A 134 -8.40 -2.66 -2.24
CA GLY A 134 -7.05 -3.18 -2.42
C GLY A 134 -5.92 -2.36 -1.76
N ASN A 135 -6.25 -1.30 -1.00
CA ASN A 135 -5.25 -0.44 -0.36
C ASN A 135 -4.25 -1.25 0.49
N GLY A 136 -4.72 -2.07 1.42
CA GLY A 136 -3.84 -2.81 2.33
C GLY A 136 -2.80 -3.64 1.59
N ARG A 137 -3.18 -4.36 0.54
CA ARG A 137 -2.28 -5.22 -0.24
C ARG A 137 -1.31 -4.43 -1.10
N ALA A 138 -1.76 -3.35 -1.74
CA ALA A 138 -0.88 -2.49 -2.53
C ALA A 138 0.13 -1.75 -1.65
N LEU A 139 -0.32 -1.19 -0.52
CA LEU A 139 0.54 -0.51 0.43
C LEU A 139 1.54 -1.45 1.08
N LEU A 140 1.12 -2.68 1.43
CA LEU A 140 2.01 -3.68 1.98
C LEU A 140 3.12 -4.07 0.99
N ALA A 141 2.79 -4.23 -0.30
CA ALA A 141 3.79 -4.52 -1.33
C ALA A 141 4.82 -3.40 -1.45
N VAL A 142 4.38 -2.14 -1.47
CA VAL A 142 5.25 -0.96 -1.52
C VAL A 142 6.08 -0.83 -0.26
N HIS A 143 5.47 -0.95 0.91
CA HIS A 143 6.15 -0.85 2.21
C HIS A 143 7.23 -1.94 2.37
N THR A 144 6.95 -3.17 1.93
CA THR A 144 7.92 -4.26 1.93
C THR A 144 9.15 -3.93 1.07
N GLU A 145 8.95 -3.30 -0.09
CA GLU A 145 10.06 -2.88 -0.93
C GLU A 145 10.85 -1.71 -0.33
N LEU A 146 10.18 -0.75 0.30
CA LEU A 146 10.83 0.34 1.03
C LEU A 146 11.67 -0.20 2.20
N ALA A 147 11.14 -1.17 2.96
CA ALA A 147 11.85 -1.85 4.03
C ALA A 147 13.11 -2.57 3.51
N ARG A 148 12.99 -3.30 2.40
CA ARG A 148 14.11 -3.97 1.74
C ARG A 148 15.21 -2.98 1.35
N ARG A 149 14.86 -1.83 0.80
CA ARG A 149 15.81 -0.75 0.43
C ARG A 149 16.51 -0.16 1.65
N ALA A 150 15.84 -0.14 2.79
CA ALA A 150 16.40 0.29 4.06
C ALA A 150 17.20 -0.83 4.79
N ALA A 151 17.50 -1.94 4.10
CA ALA A 151 18.21 -3.10 4.63
C ALA A 151 17.51 -3.76 5.83
N ILE A 152 16.20 -3.69 5.90
CA ILE A 152 15.39 -4.38 6.88
C ILE A 152 14.31 -5.27 6.20
N SER A 153 13.79 -6.22 6.95
CA SER A 153 12.61 -6.99 6.61
C SER A 153 11.67 -7.04 7.81
N ILE A 154 10.38 -7.17 7.56
CA ILE A 154 9.35 -7.31 8.59
C ILE A 154 8.70 -8.67 8.40
N ASP A 155 8.67 -9.48 9.46
CA ASP A 155 8.03 -10.79 9.46
C ASP A 155 6.51 -10.66 9.61
N TRP A 156 5.85 -10.28 8.52
CA TRP A 156 4.40 -10.11 8.45
C TRP A 156 3.61 -11.38 8.75
N ARG A 157 4.22 -12.58 8.65
CA ARG A 157 3.55 -13.85 8.89
C ARG A 157 3.33 -14.11 10.37
N SER A 158 4.22 -13.59 11.21
CA SER A 158 4.16 -13.72 12.66
C SER A 158 3.29 -12.67 13.35
N ILE A 159 2.75 -11.71 12.58
CA ILE A 159 1.93 -10.60 13.10
C ILE A 159 0.45 -11.00 13.15
N ASP A 160 -0.17 -10.88 14.33
CA ASP A 160 -1.63 -10.99 14.42
C ASP A 160 -2.30 -9.81 13.71
N HIS A 161 -3.23 -10.14 12.81
CA HIS A 161 -3.89 -9.16 11.97
C HIS A 161 -4.76 -8.16 12.75
N ARG A 162 -5.40 -8.59 13.85
CA ARG A 162 -6.28 -7.73 14.65
C ARG A 162 -5.45 -6.73 15.46
N ASP A 163 -4.36 -7.21 16.05
CA ASP A 163 -3.43 -6.37 16.80
C ASP A 163 -2.77 -5.35 15.86
N TYR A 164 -2.32 -5.77 14.69
CA TYR A 164 -1.80 -4.84 13.68
C TYR A 164 -2.81 -3.75 13.31
N LEU A 165 -4.06 -4.10 13.02
CA LEU A 165 -5.08 -3.12 12.66
C LEU A 165 -5.40 -2.16 13.81
N ARG A 166 -5.31 -2.63 15.06
CA ARG A 166 -5.50 -1.80 16.26
C ARG A 166 -4.38 -0.74 16.35
N GLU A 167 -3.13 -1.15 16.25
CA GLU A 167 -1.98 -0.26 16.35
C GLU A 167 -1.86 0.66 15.13
N LEU A 168 -2.15 0.18 13.93
CA LEU A 168 -2.27 1.02 12.73
C LEU A 168 -3.35 2.10 12.89
N THR A 169 -4.47 1.76 13.51
CA THR A 169 -5.54 2.73 13.80
C THR A 169 -5.05 3.85 14.73
N LYS A 170 -4.29 3.51 15.77
CA LYS A 170 -3.69 4.52 16.68
C LYS A 170 -2.73 5.43 15.92
N GLU A 171 -1.80 4.85 15.14
CA GLU A 171 -0.82 5.59 14.34
C GLU A 171 -1.49 6.54 13.33
N ILE A 172 -2.59 6.12 12.68
CA ILE A 172 -3.36 6.98 11.78
C ILE A 172 -4.02 8.15 12.54
N MET A 173 -4.52 7.90 13.76
CA MET A 173 -5.21 8.92 14.57
C MET A 173 -4.25 9.90 15.24
N LEU A 174 -3.05 9.45 15.58
CA LEU A 174 -2.00 10.22 16.25
C LEU A 174 -0.65 9.94 15.56
N PRO A 175 -0.43 10.50 14.35
CA PRO A 175 0.78 10.22 13.59
C PRO A 175 2.05 10.60 14.34
N GLY A 176 2.97 9.66 14.48
CA GLY A 176 4.25 9.86 15.15
C GLY A 176 4.23 9.63 16.66
N ASP A 177 3.14 9.08 17.22
CA ASP A 177 3.14 8.65 18.63
C ASP A 177 3.99 7.38 18.85
N GLY A 178 4.37 6.69 17.76
CA GLY A 178 5.23 5.52 17.77
C GLY A 178 4.55 4.21 18.15
N SER A 179 3.22 4.19 18.29
CA SER A 179 2.45 2.97 18.64
C SER A 179 2.73 1.83 17.66
N LEU A 180 2.67 2.12 16.36
CA LEU A 180 2.89 1.09 15.34
C LEU A 180 4.38 0.73 15.22
N ASP A 181 5.30 1.66 15.43
CA ASP A 181 6.73 1.37 15.45
C ASP A 181 7.09 0.42 16.59
N ALA A 182 6.60 0.71 17.81
CA ALA A 182 6.81 -0.15 18.96
C ALA A 182 6.21 -1.55 18.77
N PHE A 183 5.05 -1.64 18.14
CA PHE A 183 4.40 -2.91 17.81
C PHE A 183 5.19 -3.72 16.77
N LEU A 184 5.71 -3.07 15.73
CA LEU A 184 6.46 -3.75 14.66
C LEU A 184 7.88 -4.13 15.07
N ALA A 185 8.50 -3.45 16.04
CA ALA A 185 9.90 -3.65 16.43
C ALA A 185 10.30 -5.12 16.67
N PRO A 186 9.51 -5.97 17.36
CA PRO A 186 9.86 -7.38 17.54
C PRO A 186 9.91 -8.21 16.26
N PHE A 187 9.27 -7.74 15.20
CA PHE A 187 9.16 -8.42 13.90
C PHE A 187 10.15 -7.88 12.85
N VAL A 188 10.84 -6.78 13.15
CA VAL A 188 11.87 -6.21 12.27
C VAL A 188 13.16 -7.00 12.39
N ARG A 189 13.78 -7.31 11.24
CA ARG A 189 15.08 -7.99 11.14
C ARG A 189 15.99 -7.21 10.20
N ALA A 190 17.26 -7.10 10.55
CA ALA A 190 18.27 -6.59 9.61
C ALA A 190 18.39 -7.55 8.42
N ASN A 191 18.45 -7.00 7.22
CA ASN A 191 18.56 -7.76 5.97
C ASN A 191 19.54 -7.08 4.99
N PRO A 192 20.83 -6.99 5.35
CA PRO A 192 21.83 -6.24 4.59
C PRO A 192 22.07 -6.81 3.19
N GLN A 193 21.81 -8.10 2.95
CA GLN A 193 21.98 -8.73 1.63
C GLN A 193 20.94 -8.27 0.59
N GLN A 194 19.86 -7.64 1.03
CA GLN A 194 18.78 -7.12 0.17
C GLN A 194 18.76 -5.59 0.10
N ALA A 195 19.74 -4.90 0.68
CA ALA A 195 19.83 -3.46 0.62
C ALA A 195 19.86 -2.98 -0.85
N TYR A 196 19.10 -1.93 -1.13
CA TYR A 196 19.16 -1.27 -2.42
C TYR A 196 20.47 -0.46 -2.50
N ILE A 197 21.31 -0.80 -3.47
CA ILE A 197 22.48 0.01 -3.84
C ILE A 197 22.05 0.84 -5.04
N PRO A 198 21.95 2.18 -4.93
CA PRO A 198 21.68 3.03 -6.08
C PRO A 198 22.75 2.81 -7.15
N ASP A 199 22.32 2.69 -8.40
CA ASP A 199 23.19 2.46 -9.56
C ASP A 199 23.87 3.80 -9.96
N ASP A 200 24.65 4.40 -9.07
CA ASP A 200 25.39 5.65 -9.27
C ASP A 200 26.89 5.41 -9.59
N GLN A 201 27.26 4.16 -9.87
CA GLN A 201 28.59 3.91 -10.41
C GLN A 201 28.53 3.82 -11.94
N PRO A 202 29.29 4.65 -12.66
CA PRO A 202 29.41 4.48 -14.11
C PRO A 202 29.97 3.09 -14.38
N ARG A 203 29.24 2.31 -15.18
CA ARG A 203 29.72 1.02 -15.65
C ARG A 203 30.97 1.27 -16.48
N PHE A 204 32.12 1.07 -15.89
CA PHE A 204 33.37 0.96 -16.64
C PHE A 204 33.25 -0.32 -17.48
N THR A 205 32.96 -0.17 -18.76
CA THR A 205 33.24 -1.21 -19.75
C THR A 205 34.77 -1.22 -19.97
N PRO A 206 35.47 -2.28 -19.62
CA PRO A 206 36.85 -2.42 -20.04
C PRO A 206 36.88 -2.51 -21.58
N ARG A 207 37.74 -1.70 -22.18
CA ARG A 207 38.09 -1.81 -23.60
C ARG A 207 38.95 -3.04 -23.84
#